data_d3371f352d6042d403ba90aad723573f
#
_entry.id   d3371f352d6042d403ba90aad723573f
#
_cell.length_a   1.000
_cell.length_b   1.000
_cell.length_c   1.000
_cell.angle_alpha   90.00
_cell.angle_beta   90.00
_cell.angle_gamma   90.00
#
_symmetry.space_group_name_H-M   'P 1'
#
loop_
_entity.id
_entity.type
_entity.pdbx_description
1 polymer ?
#
loop_
_entity_poly.entity_id
_entity_poly.type
_entity_poly.pdbx_seq_one_letter_code
_entity_poly.pdbx_strand_id
1 'polypeptide(L)'
;MTPALRNPCFSAILCGTALLAPPASAQSADGAGLLASTPQSIEDLQRIERQLQQMLPRVLPALVCIELNNGSGSGILVSEKGLVFSAAHVVDKKGTTLKIILPDGTRLPGKTTAQNSNSDAGMAKVTP
;
A
#
# COMPACT_ATOMS: atom_id res chain seq x y z
N MET A 1 34.58 61.39 -28.44
CA MET A 1 33.43 61.67 -29.30
C MET A 1 32.32 60.65 -28.99
N THR A 2 31.38 61.08 -28.15
CA THR A 2 30.09 60.43 -27.94
C THR A 2 29.16 60.68 -29.14
N PRO A 3 28.13 59.86 -29.38
CA PRO A 3 26.91 60.18 -28.72
C PRO A 3 26.07 58.96 -28.21
N ALA A 4 25.27 59.32 -27.23
CA ALA A 4 24.21 58.56 -26.58
C ALA A 4 23.02 58.25 -27.52
N LEU A 5 22.33 57.13 -27.23
CA LEU A 5 20.93 56.90 -27.64
C LEU A 5 20.29 55.97 -26.59
N ARG A 6 19.56 56.56 -25.70
CA ARG A 6 18.11 56.57 -25.44
C ARG A 6 17.42 55.20 -25.46
N ASN A 7 17.12 54.72 -24.23
CA ASN A 7 16.10 53.69 -23.97
C ASN A 7 14.69 54.23 -24.27
N PRO A 8 13.77 53.41 -24.72
CA PRO A 8 12.40 53.50 -24.26
C PRO A 8 12.00 52.31 -23.41
N CYS A 9 11.42 52.63 -22.28
CA CYS A 9 10.60 51.79 -21.44
C CYS A 9 9.50 51.10 -22.25
N PHE A 10 9.52 49.77 -22.23
CA PHE A 10 8.29 49.03 -22.48
C PHE A 10 7.99 48.20 -21.25
N SER A 11 7.06 48.74 -20.48
CA SER A 11 6.39 48.06 -19.36
C SER A 11 5.47 47.00 -19.97
N ALA A 12 5.91 45.74 -20.00
CA ALA A 12 5.02 44.62 -20.30
C ALA A 12 4.53 44.04 -18.94
N ILE A 13 3.32 44.39 -18.61
CA ILE A 13 2.56 43.78 -17.51
C ILE A 13 2.24 42.36 -18.00
N LEU A 14 3.01 41.36 -17.54
CA LEU A 14 2.63 39.95 -17.66
C LEU A 14 1.53 39.65 -16.63
N CYS A 15 0.29 39.67 -17.11
CA CYS A 15 -0.85 39.14 -16.39
C CYS A 15 -0.67 37.60 -16.32
N GLY A 16 -0.09 37.14 -15.22
CA GLY A 16 0.05 35.72 -14.92
C GLY A 16 -1.33 35.12 -14.62
N THR A 17 -1.94 34.47 -15.61
CA THR A 17 -3.07 33.59 -15.36
C THR A 17 -2.54 32.37 -14.59
N ALA A 18 -2.71 32.37 -13.26
CA ALA A 18 -2.55 31.18 -12.46
C ALA A 18 -3.55 30.14 -12.92
N LEU A 19 -3.10 29.12 -13.66
CA LEU A 19 -3.88 27.91 -13.87
C LEU A 19 -4.04 27.26 -12.49
N LEU A 20 -5.20 27.43 -11.87
CA LEU A 20 -5.64 26.57 -10.79
C LEU A 20 -5.78 25.15 -11.38
N ALA A 21 -4.82 24.28 -11.08
CA ALA A 21 -5.01 22.87 -11.28
C ALA A 21 -6.25 22.43 -10.46
N PRO A 22 -7.19 21.69 -11.06
CA PRO A 22 -8.30 21.15 -10.29
C PRO A 22 -7.74 20.25 -9.18
N PRO A 23 -8.36 20.23 -7.97
CA PRO A 23 -7.95 19.30 -6.94
C PRO A 23 -8.03 17.88 -7.53
N ALA A 24 -6.94 17.15 -7.40
CA ALA A 24 -6.92 15.73 -7.71
C ALA A 24 -7.99 15.07 -6.85
N SER A 25 -9.14 14.78 -7.45
CA SER A 25 -10.18 13.99 -6.82
C SER A 25 -9.52 12.65 -6.48
N ALA A 26 -9.31 12.40 -5.21
CA ALA A 26 -9.01 11.06 -4.74
C ALA A 26 -10.20 10.20 -5.19
N GLN A 27 -10.02 9.49 -6.31
CA GLN A 27 -10.93 8.45 -6.70
C GLN A 27 -10.87 7.41 -5.60
N SER A 28 -11.90 7.41 -4.77
CA SER A 28 -12.16 6.31 -3.85
C SER A 28 -12.10 5.04 -4.67
N ALA A 29 -11.12 4.21 -4.40
CA ALA A 29 -10.99 2.93 -5.06
C ALA A 29 -12.33 2.20 -4.88
N ASP A 30 -12.97 1.82 -5.98
CA ASP A 30 -14.27 1.12 -6.06
C ASP A 30 -14.28 -0.26 -5.37
N GLY A 31 -13.37 -0.50 -4.45
CA GLY A 31 -13.33 -1.70 -3.61
C GLY A 31 -14.50 -1.82 -2.63
N ALA A 32 -15.14 -0.71 -2.27
CA ALA A 32 -16.29 -0.72 -1.36
C ALA A 32 -17.55 -1.32 -2.00
N GLY A 33 -17.64 -1.34 -3.33
CA GLY A 33 -18.80 -1.89 -4.04
C GLY A 33 -18.84 -3.42 -4.11
N LEU A 34 -17.74 -4.11 -3.87
CA LEU A 34 -17.64 -5.58 -3.97
C LEU A 34 -18.43 -6.31 -2.88
N LEU A 35 -18.58 -5.67 -1.70
CA LEU A 35 -19.23 -6.28 -0.53
C LEU A 35 -20.55 -5.59 -0.16
N ALA A 36 -21.00 -4.62 -0.94
CA ALA A 36 -22.16 -3.79 -0.59
C ALA A 36 -23.52 -4.52 -0.75
N SER A 37 -23.57 -5.63 -1.49
CA SER A 37 -24.79 -6.41 -1.66
C SER A 37 -24.49 -7.89 -1.94
N THR A 38 -25.36 -8.77 -1.48
CA THR A 38 -25.34 -10.17 -1.87
C THR A 38 -25.57 -10.28 -3.38
N PRO A 39 -24.74 -11.03 -4.14
CA PRO A 39 -24.96 -11.23 -5.57
C PRO A 39 -26.35 -11.85 -5.81
N GLN A 40 -27.08 -11.29 -6.76
CA GLN A 40 -28.44 -11.71 -7.09
C GLN A 40 -28.52 -12.45 -8.45
N SER A 41 -27.41 -12.38 -9.23
CA SER A 41 -27.35 -12.94 -10.59
C SER A 41 -25.97 -13.54 -10.89
N ILE A 42 -25.88 -14.30 -11.98
CA ILE A 42 -24.61 -14.80 -12.52
C ILE A 42 -23.74 -13.63 -13.00
N GLU A 43 -24.34 -12.61 -13.58
CA GLU A 43 -23.67 -11.42 -14.04
C GLU A 43 -22.99 -10.65 -12.89
N ASP A 44 -23.62 -10.62 -11.71
CA ASP A 44 -23.03 -10.04 -10.50
C ASP A 44 -21.78 -10.83 -10.05
N LEU A 45 -21.85 -12.16 -10.08
CA LEU A 45 -20.71 -13.04 -9.75
C LEU A 45 -19.55 -12.82 -10.74
N GLN A 46 -19.83 -12.76 -12.03
CA GLN A 46 -18.83 -12.50 -13.05
C GLN A 46 -18.20 -11.11 -12.91
N ARG A 47 -18.99 -10.11 -12.48
CA ARG A 47 -18.46 -8.78 -12.20
C ARG A 47 -17.48 -8.81 -11.02
N ILE A 48 -17.83 -9.49 -9.93
CA ILE A 48 -16.98 -9.69 -8.76
C ILE A 48 -15.68 -10.40 -9.16
N GLU A 49 -15.78 -11.47 -9.93
CA GLU A 49 -14.62 -12.22 -10.42
C GLU A 49 -13.66 -11.33 -11.21
N ARG A 50 -14.17 -10.56 -12.19
CA ARG A 50 -13.34 -9.63 -12.98
C ARG A 50 -12.65 -8.59 -12.10
N GLN A 51 -13.34 -8.04 -11.10
CA GLN A 51 -12.75 -7.07 -10.18
C GLN A 51 -11.65 -7.69 -9.32
N LEU A 52 -11.86 -8.92 -8.82
CA LEU A 52 -10.84 -9.67 -8.09
C LEU A 52 -9.61 -9.94 -8.96
N GLN A 53 -9.80 -10.41 -10.18
CA GLN A 53 -8.70 -10.68 -11.11
C GLN A 53 -7.86 -9.44 -11.42
N GLN A 54 -8.48 -8.25 -11.47
CA GLN A 54 -7.77 -6.98 -11.66
C GLN A 54 -7.02 -6.53 -10.41
N MET A 55 -7.53 -6.83 -9.23
CA MET A 55 -6.96 -6.43 -7.96
C MET A 55 -5.81 -7.34 -7.52
N LEU A 56 -5.94 -8.65 -7.70
CA LEU A 56 -5.01 -9.67 -7.21
C LEU A 56 -3.54 -9.40 -7.59
N PRO A 57 -3.19 -9.08 -8.84
CA PRO A 57 -1.79 -8.82 -9.20
C PRO A 57 -1.15 -7.66 -8.44
N ARG A 58 -1.97 -6.72 -7.94
CA ARG A 58 -1.51 -5.56 -7.16
C ARG A 58 -1.34 -5.87 -5.68
N VAL A 59 -2.10 -6.82 -5.15
CA VAL A 59 -2.15 -7.14 -3.71
C VAL A 59 -1.26 -8.33 -3.37
N LEU A 60 -1.23 -9.35 -4.23
CA LEU A 60 -0.46 -10.57 -3.99
C LEU A 60 1.02 -10.35 -3.64
N PRO A 61 1.75 -9.39 -4.24
CA PRO A 61 3.14 -9.15 -3.89
C PRO A 61 3.36 -8.70 -2.44
N ALA A 62 2.33 -8.15 -1.78
CA ALA A 62 2.40 -7.74 -0.39
C ALA A 62 1.97 -8.84 0.60
N LEU A 63 1.32 -9.91 0.14
CA LEU A 63 0.93 -11.01 1.00
C LEU A 63 2.11 -11.93 1.29
N VAL A 64 2.30 -12.29 2.56
CA VAL A 64 3.38 -13.17 2.99
C VAL A 64 2.83 -14.26 3.90
N CYS A 65 3.51 -15.41 3.92
CA CYS A 65 3.27 -16.42 4.95
C CYS A 65 4.27 -16.22 6.08
N ILE A 66 3.80 -16.31 7.31
CA ILE A 66 4.61 -16.30 8.53
C ILE A 66 4.66 -17.72 9.07
N GLU A 67 5.85 -18.28 9.16
CA GLU A 67 6.10 -19.63 9.68
C GLU A 67 6.80 -19.55 11.04
N LEU A 68 6.23 -20.20 12.05
CA LEU A 68 6.79 -20.42 13.37
C LEU A 68 7.01 -21.93 13.58
N ASN A 69 7.70 -22.28 14.66
CA ASN A 69 8.00 -23.69 14.97
C ASN A 69 6.75 -24.58 15.12
N ASN A 70 5.63 -24.01 15.53
CA ASN A 70 4.39 -24.72 15.89
C ASN A 70 3.21 -24.35 14.97
N GLY A 71 3.44 -23.63 13.88
CA GLY A 71 2.35 -23.26 12.97
C GLY A 71 2.75 -22.21 11.95
N SER A 72 1.76 -21.82 11.17
CA SER A 72 1.91 -20.77 10.17
C SER A 72 0.67 -19.88 10.13
N GLY A 73 0.82 -18.68 9.61
CA GLY A 73 -0.26 -17.74 9.40
C GLY A 73 0.07 -16.78 8.26
N SER A 74 -0.83 -15.86 8.00
CA SER A 74 -0.68 -14.87 6.94
C SER A 74 -0.27 -13.50 7.50
N GLY A 75 0.45 -12.72 6.71
CA GLY A 75 0.79 -11.35 7.01
C GLY A 75 0.78 -10.48 5.76
N ILE A 76 0.86 -9.19 5.97
CA ILE A 76 0.92 -8.19 4.91
C ILE A 76 2.19 -7.36 5.09
N LEU A 77 3.03 -7.31 4.06
CA LEU A 77 4.19 -6.44 4.01
C LEU A 77 3.71 -4.99 3.83
N VAL A 78 3.95 -4.15 4.84
CA VAL A 78 3.42 -2.77 4.90
C VAL A 78 4.50 -1.71 4.71
N SER A 79 5.76 -2.09 4.53
CA SER A 79 6.84 -1.15 4.23
C SER A 79 7.99 -1.79 3.47
N GLU A 80 8.71 -0.98 2.71
CA GLU A 80 9.96 -1.35 2.03
C GLU A 80 11.07 -1.78 3.02
N LYS A 81 10.95 -1.37 4.27
CA LYS A 81 11.90 -1.75 5.35
C LYS A 81 11.61 -3.15 5.92
N GLY A 82 10.73 -3.92 5.29
CA GLY A 82 10.42 -5.28 5.69
C GLY A 82 9.51 -5.39 6.93
N LEU A 83 8.67 -4.38 7.18
CA LEU A 83 7.67 -4.45 8.25
C LEU A 83 6.45 -5.23 7.78
N VAL A 84 6.04 -6.23 8.55
CA VAL A 84 4.91 -7.11 8.27
C VAL A 84 3.87 -6.94 9.37
N PHE A 85 2.63 -6.70 8.96
CA PHE A 85 1.45 -6.67 9.84
C PHE A 85 0.73 -8.03 9.79
N SER A 86 0.29 -8.52 10.95
CA SER A 86 -0.42 -9.79 11.09
C SER A 86 -1.28 -9.79 12.36
N ALA A 87 -1.89 -10.91 12.69
CA ALA A 87 -2.60 -11.08 13.94
C ALA A 87 -1.61 -11.37 15.11
N ALA A 88 -1.98 -10.99 16.33
CA ALA A 88 -1.13 -11.19 17.49
C ALA A 88 -0.88 -12.68 17.77
N HIS A 89 -1.91 -13.52 17.62
CA HIS A 89 -1.80 -14.98 17.82
C HIS A 89 -0.91 -15.66 16.76
N VAL A 90 -0.67 -15.03 15.60
CA VAL A 90 0.22 -15.53 14.54
C VAL A 90 1.67 -15.21 14.84
N VAL A 91 1.99 -14.00 15.31
CA VAL A 91 3.39 -13.55 15.48
C VAL A 91 4.00 -13.91 16.85
N ASP A 92 3.16 -14.36 17.78
CA ASP A 92 3.57 -14.69 19.16
C ASP A 92 4.19 -13.48 19.91
N LYS A 93 4.94 -13.72 20.95
CA LYS A 93 5.51 -12.67 21.83
C LYS A 93 6.60 -11.87 21.13
N LYS A 94 6.75 -10.61 21.53
CA LYS A 94 7.83 -9.73 21.07
C LYS A 94 9.21 -10.42 21.22
N GLY A 95 9.99 -10.38 20.14
CA GLY A 95 11.32 -10.99 20.07
C GLY A 95 11.33 -12.43 19.55
N THR A 96 10.18 -13.08 19.38
CA THR A 96 10.08 -14.42 18.79
C THR A 96 10.66 -14.40 17.37
N THR A 97 11.54 -15.36 17.09
CA THR A 97 12.08 -15.58 15.75
C THR A 97 11.06 -16.33 14.91
N LEU A 98 10.87 -15.86 13.68
CA LEU A 98 9.94 -16.44 12.70
C LEU A 98 10.56 -16.40 11.31
N LYS A 99 9.94 -17.09 10.37
CA LYS A 99 10.30 -17.01 8.95
C LYS A 99 9.18 -16.32 8.19
N ILE A 100 9.54 -15.40 7.32
CA ILE A 100 8.63 -14.70 6.41
C ILE A 100 8.85 -15.28 5.02
N ILE A 101 7.82 -15.85 4.44
CA ILE A 101 7.86 -16.48 3.11
C ILE A 101 7.13 -15.55 2.15
N LEU A 102 7.86 -15.04 1.16
CA LEU A 102 7.34 -14.18 0.11
C LEU A 102 6.54 -15.00 -0.92
N PRO A 103 5.72 -14.36 -1.77
CA PRO A 103 4.92 -15.06 -2.80
C PRO A 103 5.74 -15.87 -3.81
N ASP A 104 6.99 -15.50 -4.03
CA ASP A 104 7.94 -16.23 -4.88
C ASP A 104 8.59 -17.45 -4.20
N GLY A 105 8.23 -17.72 -2.94
CA GLY A 105 8.79 -18.79 -2.13
C GLY A 105 10.09 -18.43 -1.40
N THR A 106 10.60 -17.21 -1.54
CA THR A 106 11.80 -16.75 -0.82
C THR A 106 11.51 -16.72 0.68
N ARG A 107 12.40 -17.33 1.47
CA ARG A 107 12.31 -17.42 2.93
C ARG A 107 13.27 -16.46 3.58
N LEU A 108 12.75 -15.51 4.32
CA LEU A 108 13.52 -14.48 5.03
C LEU A 108 13.37 -14.67 6.53
N PRO A 109 14.48 -14.54 7.31
CA PRO A 109 14.39 -14.52 8.77
C PRO A 109 13.67 -13.24 9.23
N GLY A 110 12.96 -13.34 10.33
CA GLY A 110 12.26 -12.20 10.92
C GLY A 110 12.09 -12.35 12.42
N LYS A 111 11.68 -11.26 13.04
CA LYS A 111 11.37 -11.21 14.48
C LYS A 111 10.09 -10.44 14.74
N THR A 112 9.30 -10.91 15.70
CA THR A 112 8.16 -10.17 16.23
C THR A 112 8.63 -8.88 16.90
N THR A 113 8.12 -7.74 16.48
CA THR A 113 8.48 -6.42 17.00
C THR A 113 7.48 -5.88 18.00
N ALA A 114 6.20 -6.14 17.76
CA ALA A 114 5.11 -5.71 18.63
C ALA A 114 3.94 -6.69 18.56
N GLN A 115 3.14 -6.72 19.63
CA GLN A 115 1.95 -7.55 19.72
C GLN A 115 0.97 -6.89 20.71
N ASN A 116 -0.31 -6.91 20.38
CA ASN A 116 -1.41 -6.49 21.24
C ASN A 116 -2.51 -7.55 21.20
N SER A 117 -2.63 -8.33 22.28
CA SER A 117 -3.60 -9.42 22.37
C SER A 117 -5.05 -8.92 22.47
N ASN A 118 -5.29 -7.71 22.98
CA ASN A 118 -6.65 -7.18 23.11
C ASN A 118 -7.29 -6.86 21.77
N SER A 119 -6.49 -6.37 20.81
CA SER A 119 -6.95 -6.07 19.45
C SER A 119 -6.54 -7.15 18.44
N ASP A 120 -5.92 -8.21 18.90
CA ASP A 120 -5.32 -9.27 18.08
C ASP A 120 -4.44 -8.72 16.93
N ALA A 121 -3.69 -7.68 17.21
CA ALA A 121 -2.79 -7.06 16.23
C ALA A 121 -1.33 -7.39 16.55
N GLY A 122 -0.58 -7.78 15.53
CA GLY A 122 0.83 -8.14 15.64
C GLY A 122 1.67 -7.54 14.52
N MET A 123 2.95 -7.34 14.81
CA MET A 123 3.93 -6.84 13.85
C MET A 123 5.21 -7.64 13.93
N ALA A 124 5.72 -8.00 12.77
CA ALA A 124 7.02 -8.62 12.62
C ALA A 124 7.89 -7.79 11.67
N LYS A 125 9.18 -7.98 11.74
CA LYS A 125 10.15 -7.33 10.84
C LYS A 125 11.10 -8.34 10.28
N VAL A 126 11.35 -8.27 8.98
CA VAL A 126 12.42 -9.00 8.31
C VAL A 126 13.75 -8.56 8.92
N THR A 127 14.60 -9.51 9.27
CA THR A 127 15.98 -9.27 9.71
C THR A 127 16.92 -9.60 8.56
N PRO A 128 17.97 -8.78 8.34
CA PRO A 128 18.97 -9.05 7.31
C PRO A 128 19.76 -10.33 7.59
#